data_647ef6ddf17a954b12ee54b82d3bd033
#
_entry.id   647ef6ddf17a954b12ee54b82d3bd033
#
_cell.length_a   1.000
_cell.length_b   1.000
_cell.length_c   1.000
_cell.angle_alpha   90.00
_cell.angle_beta   90.00
_cell.angle_gamma   90.00
#
_symmetry.space_group_name_H-M   'P 1'
#
loop_
_entity.id
_entity.type
_entity.pdbx_description
1 polymer ?
#
loop_
_entity_poly.entity_id
_entity_poly.type
_entity_poly.pdbx_seq_one_letter_code
_entity_poly.pdbx_strand_id
1 'polypeptide(L)'
;MKYKKLTPSQLNIMKTLWDKKEPMIASDFVQLDPSLNLNSVQSALRSLLKKNYNEVSDIVYSGKVLTRRYIPVVSSEDYASENINGVLEDLLSSNILLQYVESENDIKVIERLQEKLEERKKILERKS
;
A
#
# COMPACT_ATOMS: atom_id res chain seq x y z
N MET A 1 -13.16 -6.84 5.22
CA MET A 1 -12.12 -5.78 5.19
C MET A 1 -12.77 -4.41 5.06
N LYS A 2 -12.24 -3.44 5.78
CA LYS A 2 -12.69 -2.05 5.70
C LYS A 2 -12.41 -1.45 4.32
N TYR A 3 -11.29 -1.82 3.70
CA TYR A 3 -10.89 -1.35 2.39
C TYR A 3 -10.95 -2.49 1.38
N LYS A 4 -11.36 -2.17 0.15
CA LYS A 4 -11.39 -3.15 -0.94
C LYS A 4 -9.95 -3.55 -1.30
N LYS A 5 -9.76 -4.82 -1.60
CA LYS A 5 -8.45 -5.35 -1.99
C LYS A 5 -7.95 -4.69 -3.27
N LEU A 6 -6.67 -4.34 -3.29
CA LEU A 6 -6.02 -3.75 -4.45
C LEU A 6 -5.38 -4.81 -5.33
N THR A 7 -5.40 -4.55 -6.65
CA THR A 7 -4.60 -5.33 -7.58
C THR A 7 -3.12 -4.95 -7.42
N PRO A 8 -2.16 -5.78 -7.90
CA PRO A 8 -0.75 -5.41 -7.83
C PRO A 8 -0.41 -4.07 -8.47
N SER A 9 -1.01 -3.74 -9.63
CA SER A 9 -0.79 -2.45 -10.28
C SER A 9 -1.32 -1.28 -9.46
N GLN A 10 -2.51 -1.43 -8.88
CA GLN A 10 -3.10 -0.40 -8.02
C GLN A 10 -2.25 -0.18 -6.77
N LEU A 11 -1.74 -1.27 -6.17
CA LEU A 11 -0.87 -1.17 -5.00
C LEU A 11 0.43 -0.44 -5.33
N ASN A 12 1.01 -0.68 -6.50
CA ASN A 12 2.22 0.03 -6.93
C ASN A 12 1.97 1.54 -7.05
N ILE A 13 0.82 1.94 -7.58
CA ILE A 13 0.43 3.35 -7.68
C ILE A 13 0.32 3.96 -6.29
N MET A 14 -0.35 3.29 -5.36
CA MET A 14 -0.48 3.78 -3.99
C MET A 14 0.86 3.85 -3.28
N LYS A 15 1.74 2.86 -3.47
CA LYS A 15 3.10 2.89 -2.88
C LYS A 15 3.87 4.12 -3.32
N THR A 16 3.77 4.49 -4.60
CA THR A 16 4.43 5.68 -5.13
C THR A 16 3.87 6.94 -4.49
N LEU A 17 2.53 7.05 -4.37
CA LEU A 17 1.89 8.19 -3.72
C LEU A 17 2.32 8.32 -2.26
N TRP A 18 2.38 7.21 -1.53
CA TRP A 18 2.83 7.22 -0.13
C TRP A 18 4.29 7.62 0.01
N ASP A 19 5.12 7.13 -0.91
CA ASP A 19 6.57 7.36 -0.89
C ASP A 19 6.92 8.81 -1.20
N LYS A 20 6.28 9.39 -2.21
CA LYS A 20 6.57 10.76 -2.65
C LYS A 20 5.99 11.82 -1.73
N LYS A 21 4.89 11.56 -1.04
CA LYS A 21 4.26 12.46 -0.06
C LYS A 21 3.88 13.82 -0.65
N GLU A 22 3.60 13.87 -1.95
CA GLU A 22 3.17 15.08 -2.63
C GLU A 22 2.11 14.74 -3.67
N PRO A 23 1.26 15.70 -4.07
CA PRO A 23 0.28 15.45 -5.11
C PRO A 23 0.95 15.11 -6.43
N MET A 24 0.38 14.14 -7.16
CA MET A 24 0.97 13.63 -8.41
C MET A 24 -0.06 13.56 -9.52
N ILE A 25 0.38 13.87 -10.74
CA ILE A 25 -0.40 13.62 -11.97
C ILE A 25 0.01 12.27 -12.55
N ALA A 26 -0.81 11.73 -13.46
CA ALA A 26 -0.55 10.40 -14.04
C ALA A 26 0.82 10.31 -14.73
N SER A 27 1.24 11.35 -15.44
CA SER A 27 2.51 11.36 -16.13
C SER A 27 3.72 11.30 -15.21
N ASP A 28 3.58 11.74 -13.95
CA ASP A 28 4.65 11.66 -12.95
C ASP A 28 5.05 10.22 -12.68
N PHE A 29 4.06 9.31 -12.64
CA PHE A 29 4.31 7.87 -12.45
C PHE A 29 5.11 7.29 -13.60
N VAL A 30 4.78 7.68 -14.82
CA VAL A 30 5.48 7.22 -16.03
C VAL A 30 6.91 7.76 -16.07
N GLN A 31 7.13 8.97 -15.61
CA GLN A 31 8.48 9.54 -15.51
C GLN A 31 9.36 8.78 -14.50
N LEU A 32 8.76 8.34 -13.38
CA LEU A 32 9.48 7.57 -12.37
C LEU A 32 9.74 6.13 -12.83
N ASP A 33 8.83 5.56 -13.60
CA ASP A 33 8.94 4.20 -14.13
C ASP A 33 8.49 4.16 -15.57
N PRO A 34 9.45 4.31 -16.54
CA PRO A 34 9.11 4.34 -17.97
C PRO A 34 8.50 3.05 -18.52
N SER A 35 8.55 1.96 -17.75
CA SER A 35 7.89 0.71 -18.15
C SER A 35 6.37 0.78 -18.02
N LEU A 36 5.85 1.78 -17.28
CA LEU A 36 4.42 1.95 -17.10
C LEU A 36 3.78 2.60 -18.32
N ASN A 37 2.55 2.15 -18.62
CA ASN A 37 1.72 2.72 -19.67
C ASN A 37 0.84 3.82 -19.07
N LEU A 38 0.83 5.01 -19.68
CA LEU A 38 0.06 6.15 -19.18
C LEU A 38 -1.43 5.83 -19.06
N ASN A 39 -2.01 5.13 -20.02
CA ASN A 39 -3.43 4.76 -19.98
C ASN A 39 -3.73 3.82 -18.80
N SER A 40 -2.83 2.88 -18.53
CA SER A 40 -2.95 1.96 -17.40
C SER A 40 -2.86 2.71 -16.07
N VAL A 41 -1.95 3.68 -15.97
CA VAL A 41 -1.80 4.53 -14.79
C VAL A 41 -3.08 5.33 -14.55
N GLN A 42 -3.62 5.98 -15.60
CA GLN A 42 -4.86 6.75 -15.50
C GLN A 42 -6.04 5.88 -15.07
N SER A 43 -6.13 4.67 -15.63
CA SER A 43 -7.18 3.71 -15.27
C SER A 43 -7.07 3.29 -13.81
N ALA A 44 -5.86 3.00 -13.35
CA ALA A 44 -5.60 2.62 -11.96
C ALA A 44 -5.97 3.77 -10.99
N LEU A 45 -5.59 5.00 -11.33
CA LEU A 45 -5.91 6.17 -10.51
C LEU A 45 -7.41 6.38 -10.38
N ARG A 46 -8.15 6.24 -11.49
CA ARG A 46 -9.63 6.34 -11.48
C ARG A 46 -10.26 5.24 -10.66
N SER A 47 -9.76 4.02 -10.76
CA SER A 47 -10.25 2.88 -9.99
C SER A 47 -10.01 3.09 -8.49
N LEU A 48 -8.84 3.58 -8.12
CA LEU A 48 -8.50 3.90 -6.74
C LEU A 48 -9.39 5.02 -6.18
N LEU A 49 -9.72 6.00 -7.02
CA LEU A 49 -10.63 7.07 -6.64
C LEU A 49 -12.02 6.52 -6.30
N LYS A 50 -12.54 5.60 -7.11
CA LYS A 50 -13.82 4.93 -6.86
C LYS A 50 -13.80 4.10 -5.58
N LYS A 51 -12.66 3.51 -5.25
CA LYS A 51 -12.48 2.70 -4.02
C LYS A 51 -12.19 3.56 -2.80
N ASN A 52 -12.10 4.88 -2.95
CA ASN A 52 -11.79 5.83 -1.88
C ASN A 52 -10.40 5.66 -1.27
N TYR A 53 -9.44 5.20 -2.06
CA TYR A 53 -8.02 5.11 -1.66
C TYR A 53 -7.28 6.41 -1.88
N ASN A 54 -7.68 7.17 -2.89
CA ASN A 54 -7.10 8.49 -3.17
C ASN A 54 -8.20 9.50 -3.43
N GLU A 55 -7.80 10.77 -3.52
CA GLU A 55 -8.69 11.86 -3.89
C GLU A 55 -7.95 12.83 -4.81
N VAL A 56 -8.71 13.67 -5.50
CA VAL A 56 -8.15 14.74 -6.33
C VAL A 56 -7.86 15.94 -5.42
N SER A 57 -6.58 16.31 -5.32
CA SER A 57 -6.19 17.46 -4.50
C SER A 57 -6.48 18.77 -5.21
N ASP A 58 -6.20 18.83 -6.53
CA ASP A 58 -6.45 19.99 -7.36
C ASP A 58 -6.31 19.60 -8.84
N ILE A 59 -6.48 20.58 -9.71
CA ILE A 59 -6.34 20.42 -11.16
C ILE A 59 -5.28 21.41 -11.62
N VAL A 60 -4.30 20.93 -12.38
CA VAL A 60 -3.18 21.75 -12.87
C VAL A 60 -3.02 21.56 -14.36
N TYR A 61 -2.29 22.45 -15.00
CA TYR A 61 -1.90 22.28 -16.40
C TYR A 61 -0.69 21.34 -16.49
N SER A 62 -0.79 20.37 -17.41
CA SER A 62 0.35 19.58 -17.85
C SER A 62 0.51 19.87 -19.33
N GLY A 63 1.47 20.74 -19.67
CA GLY A 63 1.52 21.32 -21.01
C GLY A 63 0.29 22.18 -21.25
N LYS A 64 -0.51 21.85 -22.26
CA LYS A 64 -1.74 22.58 -22.61
C LYS A 64 -3.01 21.92 -22.11
N VAL A 65 -2.90 20.81 -21.36
CA VAL A 65 -4.02 20.01 -20.92
C VAL A 65 -4.21 20.14 -19.39
N LEU A 66 -5.46 20.34 -18.98
CA LEU A 66 -5.81 20.29 -17.55
C LEU A 66 -5.78 18.83 -17.09
N THR A 67 -5.12 18.58 -15.97
CA THR A 67 -5.01 17.25 -15.42
C THR A 67 -5.18 17.27 -13.91
N ARG A 68 -5.64 16.16 -13.36
CA ARG A 68 -5.88 16.00 -11.93
C ARG A 68 -4.60 15.60 -11.22
N ARG A 69 -4.33 16.24 -10.07
CA ARG A 69 -3.32 15.74 -9.13
C ARG A 69 -4.02 14.91 -8.05
N TYR A 70 -3.41 13.80 -7.71
CA TYR A 70 -3.97 12.83 -6.75
C TYR A 70 -3.13 12.80 -5.49
N ILE A 71 -3.82 12.64 -4.36
CA ILE A 71 -3.18 12.39 -3.06
C ILE A 71 -3.83 11.16 -2.43
N PRO A 72 -3.11 10.42 -1.56
CA PRO A 72 -3.71 9.29 -0.88
C PRO A 72 -4.69 9.75 0.21
N VAL A 73 -5.81 9.04 0.35
CA VAL A 73 -6.76 9.20 1.46
C VAL A 73 -6.46 8.16 2.53
N VAL A 74 -6.18 6.92 2.09
CA VAL A 74 -5.81 5.83 2.99
C VAL A 74 -4.30 5.84 3.15
N SER A 75 -3.81 5.88 4.39
CA SER A 75 -2.37 5.85 4.67
C SER A 75 -1.80 4.45 4.45
N SER A 76 -0.47 4.38 4.25
CA SER A 76 0.22 3.10 4.13
C SER A 76 0.07 2.26 5.41
N GLU A 77 0.08 2.90 6.56
CA GLU A 77 -0.09 2.27 7.86
C GLU A 77 -1.48 1.64 8.00
N ASP A 78 -2.52 2.38 7.62
CA ASP A 78 -3.90 1.88 7.67
C ASP A 78 -4.09 0.71 6.71
N TYR A 79 -3.56 0.82 5.49
CA TYR A 79 -3.65 -0.26 4.51
C TYR A 79 -2.94 -1.52 5.00
N ALA A 80 -1.72 -1.37 5.51
CA ALA A 80 -0.95 -2.49 6.04
C ALA A 80 -1.66 -3.15 7.22
N SER A 81 -2.20 -2.34 8.13
CA SER A 81 -2.92 -2.85 9.30
C SER A 81 -4.13 -3.70 8.91
N GLU A 82 -4.92 -3.25 7.93
CA GLU A 82 -6.10 -3.98 7.47
C GLU A 82 -5.74 -5.30 6.76
N ASN A 83 -4.65 -5.30 5.99
CA ASN A 83 -4.29 -6.46 5.18
C ASN A 83 -3.46 -7.49 5.93
N ILE A 84 -2.62 -7.05 6.86
CA ILE A 84 -1.77 -7.95 7.63
C ILE A 84 -2.59 -8.96 8.44
N ASN A 85 -3.72 -8.54 9.02
CA ASN A 85 -4.55 -9.43 9.83
C ASN A 85 -5.04 -10.65 9.03
N GLY A 86 -5.55 -10.42 7.81
CA GLY A 86 -5.99 -11.52 6.95
C GLY A 86 -4.83 -12.41 6.49
N VAL A 87 -3.71 -11.79 6.11
CA VAL A 87 -2.51 -12.52 5.66
C VAL A 87 -1.95 -13.38 6.81
N LEU A 88 -1.91 -12.83 8.03
CA LEU A 88 -1.42 -13.59 9.18
C LEU A 88 -2.31 -14.79 9.50
N GLU A 89 -3.63 -14.63 9.43
CA GLU A 89 -4.55 -15.75 9.62
C GLU A 89 -4.29 -16.87 8.60
N ASP A 90 -4.15 -16.50 7.33
CA ASP A 90 -3.87 -17.46 6.26
C ASP A 90 -2.52 -18.16 6.47
N LEU A 91 -1.49 -17.40 6.84
CA LEU A 91 -0.15 -17.95 7.08
C LEU A 91 -0.14 -18.89 8.28
N LEU A 92 -0.83 -18.52 9.36
CA LEU A 92 -0.89 -19.35 10.55
C LEU A 92 -1.63 -20.67 10.28
N SER A 93 -2.71 -20.62 9.49
CA SER A 93 -3.47 -21.83 9.17
C SER A 93 -2.74 -22.76 8.20
N SER A 94 -1.81 -22.25 7.40
CA SER A 94 -1.05 -23.02 6.41
C SER A 94 0.35 -23.43 6.86
N ASN A 95 0.78 -23.03 8.04
CA ASN A 95 2.13 -23.26 8.57
C ASN A 95 3.26 -22.59 7.76
N ILE A 96 2.95 -21.75 6.79
CA ILE A 96 3.95 -21.07 5.97
C ILE A 96 4.82 -20.15 6.84
N LEU A 97 4.20 -19.44 7.78
CA LEU A 97 4.92 -18.54 8.66
C LEU A 97 5.95 -19.28 9.52
N LEU A 98 5.56 -20.44 10.06
CA LEU A 98 6.46 -21.26 10.87
C LEU A 98 7.65 -21.76 10.05
N GLN A 99 7.40 -22.19 8.82
CA GLN A 99 8.46 -22.63 7.90
C GLN A 99 9.42 -21.48 7.57
N TYR A 100 8.89 -20.28 7.36
CA TYR A 100 9.71 -19.10 7.11
C TYR A 100 10.63 -18.81 8.30
N VAL A 101 10.10 -18.81 9.52
CA VAL A 101 10.87 -18.56 10.74
C VAL A 101 11.97 -19.60 10.92
N GLU A 102 11.65 -20.87 10.69
CA GLU A 102 12.62 -21.97 10.81
C GLU A 102 13.77 -21.86 9.81
N SER A 103 13.49 -21.33 8.61
CA SER A 103 14.48 -21.20 7.55
C SER A 103 15.28 -19.90 7.58
N GLU A 104 14.84 -18.90 8.38
CA GLU A 104 15.50 -17.61 8.41
C GLU A 104 16.78 -17.64 9.22
N ASN A 105 17.87 -17.22 8.58
CA ASN A 105 19.23 -17.24 9.19
C ASN A 105 19.68 -15.86 9.66
N ASP A 106 18.97 -14.79 9.33
CA ASP A 106 19.35 -13.45 9.75
C ASP A 106 18.70 -13.11 11.09
N ILE A 107 19.51 -13.03 12.12
CA ILE A 107 19.03 -12.77 13.48
C ILE A 107 18.32 -11.42 13.60
N LYS A 108 18.73 -10.43 12.80
CA LYS A 108 18.10 -9.11 12.81
C LYS A 108 16.66 -9.15 12.30
N VAL A 109 16.40 -9.98 11.30
CA VAL A 109 15.03 -10.19 10.78
C VAL A 109 14.16 -10.82 11.84
N ILE A 110 14.66 -11.85 12.53
CA ILE A 110 13.94 -12.53 13.61
C ILE A 110 13.65 -11.55 14.76
N GLU A 111 14.63 -10.76 15.15
CA GLU A 111 14.47 -9.77 16.21
C GLU A 111 13.40 -8.73 15.88
N ARG A 112 13.38 -8.24 14.63
CA ARG A 112 12.37 -7.28 14.17
C ARG A 112 10.97 -7.89 14.16
N LEU A 113 10.85 -9.13 13.71
CA LEU A 113 9.58 -9.85 13.70
C LEU A 113 9.07 -10.04 15.12
N GLN A 114 9.94 -10.47 16.04
CA GLN A 114 9.62 -10.65 17.47
C GLN A 114 9.13 -9.35 18.09
N GLU A 115 9.82 -8.26 17.84
CA GLU A 115 9.46 -6.93 18.33
C GLU A 115 8.07 -6.50 17.86
N LYS A 116 7.77 -6.70 16.57
CA LYS A 116 6.47 -6.35 16.01
C LYS A 116 5.34 -7.20 16.57
N LEU A 117 5.59 -8.48 16.78
CA LEU A 117 4.61 -9.39 17.40
C LEU A 117 4.31 -8.97 18.84
N GLU A 118 5.32 -8.59 19.60
CA GLU A 118 5.14 -8.11 20.97
C GLU A 118 4.34 -6.81 21.03
N GLU A 119 4.62 -5.87 20.15
CA GLU A 119 3.86 -4.62 20.03
C GLU A 119 2.38 -4.90 19.77
N ARG A 120 2.10 -5.79 18.82
CA ARG A 120 0.73 -6.14 18.44
C ARG A 120 -0.01 -6.83 19.58
N LYS A 121 0.68 -7.72 20.28
CA LYS A 121 0.14 -8.42 21.43
C LYS A 121 -0.29 -7.44 22.53
N LYS A 122 0.55 -6.46 22.82
CA LYS A 122 0.24 -5.43 23.83
C LYS A 122 -0.99 -4.60 23.44
N ILE A 123 -1.10 -4.24 22.17
CA ILE A 123 -2.26 -3.49 21.68
C ILE A 123 -3.54 -4.30 21.85
N LEU A 124 -3.51 -5.58 21.51
CA LEU A 124 -4.67 -6.46 21.64
C LEU A 124 -5.05 -6.70 23.09
N GLU A 125 -4.08 -6.84 23.98
CA GLU A 125 -4.34 -7.00 25.40
C GLU A 125 -5.01 -5.77 26.03
N ARG A 126 -4.64 -4.56 25.56
CA ARG A 126 -5.27 -3.32 26.01
C ARG A 126 -6.73 -3.18 25.58
N LYS A 127 -7.09 -3.80 24.46
CA LYS A 127 -8.44 -3.73 23.89
C LYS A 127 -9.40 -4.75 24.46
N SER A 128 -8.88 -5.76 25.12
CA SER A 128 -9.69 -6.85 25.67
C SER A 128 -10.16 -6.60 27.11
#